data_29ea38b3d79e5a4347690d3cb5fb1581
#
_entry.id   29ea38b3d79e5a4347690d3cb5fb1581
#
_cell.length_a   1.000
_cell.length_b   1.000
_cell.length_c   1.000
_cell.angle_alpha   90.00
_cell.angle_beta   90.00
_cell.angle_gamma   90.00
#
_symmetry.space_group_name_H-M   'P 1'
#
loop_
_entity.id
_entity.type
_entity.pdbx_description
1 polymer ?
#
loop_
_entity_poly.entity_id
_entity_poly.type
_entity_poly.pdbx_seq_one_letter_code
_entity_poly.pdbx_strand_id
1 'polypeptide(L)'
;CCIPVACKPIVIDGVPYYDGALGNTIPLDKAFADGCDKVVLILTKPAGIIRADGTDRKLARVIRRRYPKAAEQLALRAQHYNEGIQKAQQLAAEGKVLIIAPDDTCGVKTLTRDQEALKKLYTKGLHDAEAIRDFVV
;
A
#
# COMPACT_ATOMS: atom_id res chain seq x y z
N CYS A 1 5.83 -7.09 9.64
CA CYS A 1 5.51 -7.45 8.24
C CYS A 1 6.06 -8.84 7.92
N CYS A 2 5.17 -9.79 7.63
CA CYS A 2 5.52 -11.14 7.19
C CYS A 2 5.17 -11.31 5.71
N ILE A 3 6.17 -11.22 4.84
CA ILE A 3 5.99 -11.39 3.40
C ILE A 3 6.07 -12.89 3.09
N PRO A 4 5.09 -13.49 2.39
CA PRO A 4 5.15 -14.88 1.96
C PRO A 4 6.45 -15.18 1.20
N VAL A 5 6.99 -16.40 1.39
CA VAL A 5 8.27 -16.86 0.85
C VAL A 5 9.50 -16.28 1.58
N ALA A 6 9.51 -14.98 1.91
CA ALA A 6 10.64 -14.36 2.60
C ALA A 6 10.63 -14.63 4.11
N CYS A 7 9.42 -14.75 4.71
CA CYS A 7 9.25 -14.96 6.15
C CYS A 7 8.24 -16.09 6.43
N LYS A 8 8.40 -16.75 7.58
CA LYS A 8 7.36 -17.64 8.10
C LYS A 8 6.18 -16.78 8.63
N PRO A 9 4.93 -17.28 8.54
CA PRO A 9 3.79 -16.56 9.14
C PRO A 9 3.99 -16.45 10.66
N ILE A 10 3.46 -15.37 11.22
CA ILE A 10 3.37 -15.22 12.68
C ILE A 10 2.13 -15.97 13.14
N VAL A 11 2.28 -16.79 14.17
CA VAL A 11 1.16 -17.54 14.74
C VAL A 11 0.62 -16.77 15.95
N ILE A 12 -0.66 -16.44 15.94
CA ILE A 12 -1.39 -15.79 17.04
C ILE A 12 -2.58 -16.70 17.35
N ASP A 13 -2.69 -17.17 18.59
CA ASP A 13 -3.75 -18.09 19.03
C ASP A 13 -3.94 -19.32 18.13
N GLY A 14 -2.83 -19.89 17.67
CA GLY A 14 -2.80 -21.06 16.78
C GLY A 14 -3.12 -20.76 15.31
N VAL A 15 -3.45 -19.54 14.95
CA VAL A 15 -3.77 -19.11 13.56
C VAL A 15 -2.55 -18.45 12.92
N PRO A 16 -2.12 -18.88 11.72
CA PRO A 16 -1.02 -18.24 11.01
C PRO A 16 -1.46 -16.96 10.28
N TYR A 17 -0.74 -15.87 10.52
CA TYR A 17 -0.97 -14.56 9.89
C TYR A 17 0.21 -14.14 9.01
N TYR A 18 -0.12 -13.52 7.89
CA TYR A 18 0.80 -12.80 7.02
C TYR A 18 0.55 -11.29 7.08
N ASP A 19 1.30 -10.52 6.30
CA ASP A 19 1.16 -9.07 6.16
C ASP A 19 -0.25 -8.70 5.67
N GLY A 20 -0.87 -7.69 6.30
CA GLY A 20 -2.21 -7.22 5.95
C GLY A 20 -2.33 -6.68 4.51
N ALA A 21 -1.22 -6.23 3.92
CA ALA A 21 -1.17 -5.81 2.53
C ALA A 21 -1.40 -6.94 1.51
N LEU A 22 -1.53 -8.20 1.94
CA LEU A 22 -2.01 -9.28 1.09
C LEU A 22 -3.52 -9.20 0.86
N GLY A 23 -4.28 -8.91 1.92
CA GLY A 23 -5.74 -8.86 1.86
C GLY A 23 -6.28 -7.50 1.42
N ASN A 24 -5.77 -6.43 2.02
CA ASN A 24 -6.21 -5.07 1.71
C ASN A 24 -5.01 -4.12 1.72
N THR A 25 -4.65 -3.61 0.54
CA THR A 25 -3.50 -2.73 0.36
C THR A 25 -3.83 -1.27 0.66
N ILE A 26 -5.10 -0.85 0.48
CA ILE A 26 -5.59 0.51 0.68
C ILE A 26 -6.93 0.43 1.42
N PRO A 27 -6.92 0.39 2.76
CA PRO A 27 -8.11 0.08 3.57
C PRO A 27 -9.05 1.28 3.78
N LEU A 28 -9.43 2.01 2.72
CA LEU A 28 -10.32 3.18 2.79
C LEU A 28 -11.69 2.83 3.36
N ASP A 29 -12.28 1.71 2.91
CA ASP A 29 -13.60 1.27 3.38
C ASP A 29 -13.60 1.02 4.89
N LYS A 30 -12.51 0.47 5.41
CA LYS A 30 -12.38 0.23 6.85
C LYS A 30 -12.27 1.54 7.60
N ALA A 31 -11.52 2.51 7.11
CA ALA A 31 -11.38 3.82 7.75
C ALA A 31 -12.75 4.53 7.86
N PHE A 32 -13.52 4.56 6.77
CA PHE A 32 -14.87 5.16 6.79
C PHE A 32 -15.85 4.35 7.65
N ALA A 33 -15.79 3.02 7.63
CA ALA A 33 -16.61 2.17 8.49
C ALA A 33 -16.30 2.36 9.99
N ASP A 34 -15.07 2.76 10.32
CA ASP A 34 -14.64 3.09 11.69
C ASP A 34 -15.01 4.53 12.11
N GLY A 35 -15.74 5.27 11.25
CA GLY A 35 -16.26 6.59 11.53
C GLY A 35 -15.37 7.76 11.15
N CYS A 36 -14.36 7.56 10.28
CA CYS A 36 -13.59 8.68 9.76
C CYS A 36 -14.40 9.47 8.72
N ASP A 37 -14.51 10.78 8.87
CA ASP A 37 -15.15 11.67 7.88
C ASP A 37 -14.20 12.00 6.72
N LYS A 38 -12.91 12.11 7.00
CA LYS A 38 -11.84 12.40 6.04
C LYS A 38 -10.66 11.45 6.24
N VAL A 39 -9.97 11.09 5.17
CA VAL A 39 -8.82 10.19 5.20
C VAL A 39 -7.64 10.80 4.44
N VAL A 40 -6.45 10.78 5.03
CA VAL A 40 -5.20 11.10 4.34
C VAL A 40 -4.54 9.80 3.88
N LEU A 41 -4.40 9.60 2.58
CA LEU A 41 -3.72 8.46 1.98
C LEU A 41 -2.30 8.86 1.57
N ILE A 42 -1.30 8.34 2.27
CA ILE A 42 0.11 8.60 1.95
C ILE A 42 0.67 7.43 1.14
N LEU A 43 1.13 7.71 -0.07
CA LEU A 43 1.73 6.75 -0.97
C LEU A 43 3.25 6.95 -1.03
N THR A 44 3.98 5.85 -1.15
CA THR A 44 5.44 5.86 -1.30
C THR A 44 5.90 5.86 -2.76
N LYS A 45 4.95 5.87 -3.68
CA LYS A 45 5.15 5.90 -5.14
C LYS A 45 4.14 6.84 -5.78
N PRO A 46 4.42 7.34 -6.99
CA PRO A 46 3.46 8.17 -7.73
C PRO A 46 2.09 7.48 -7.86
N ALA A 47 1.03 8.24 -7.63
CA ALA A 47 -0.35 7.72 -7.64
C ALA A 47 -0.83 7.21 -9.02
N GLY A 48 -0.19 7.66 -10.10
CA GLY A 48 -0.49 7.21 -11.47
C GLY A 48 0.13 5.88 -11.88
N ILE A 49 0.93 5.25 -11.03
CA ILE A 49 1.59 3.98 -11.38
C ILE A 49 0.62 2.82 -11.20
N ILE A 50 0.29 2.15 -12.31
CA ILE A 50 -0.46 0.88 -12.29
C ILE A 50 0.46 -0.24 -11.83
N ARG A 51 0.06 -0.96 -10.80
CA ARG A 51 0.80 -2.12 -10.29
C ARG A 51 0.58 -3.33 -11.18
N ALA A 52 1.70 -3.91 -11.67
CA ALA A 52 1.67 -5.17 -12.42
C ALA A 52 1.59 -6.38 -11.50
N ASP A 53 0.91 -7.44 -11.92
CA ASP A 53 0.63 -8.66 -11.14
C ASP A 53 1.64 -9.81 -11.34
N GLY A 54 2.53 -9.71 -12.33
CA GLY A 54 3.36 -10.82 -12.79
C GLY A 54 4.24 -11.48 -11.72
N THR A 55 4.84 -10.70 -10.81
CA THR A 55 5.65 -11.22 -9.72
C THR A 55 4.78 -11.84 -8.63
N ASP A 56 3.68 -11.18 -8.28
CA ASP A 56 2.76 -11.64 -7.24
C ASP A 56 2.11 -12.98 -7.63
N ARG A 57 1.75 -13.16 -8.91
CA ARG A 57 1.21 -14.43 -9.46
C ARG A 57 2.23 -15.57 -9.43
N LYS A 58 3.50 -15.31 -9.71
CA LYS A 58 4.57 -16.32 -9.61
C LYS A 58 4.74 -16.81 -8.16
N LEU A 59 4.82 -15.86 -7.22
CA LEU A 59 4.93 -16.15 -5.78
C LEU A 59 3.69 -16.89 -5.25
N ALA A 60 2.50 -16.48 -5.65
CA ALA A 60 1.24 -17.15 -5.29
C ALA A 60 1.25 -18.64 -5.69
N ARG A 61 1.77 -18.97 -6.87
CA ARG A 61 1.87 -20.35 -7.34
C ARG A 61 2.78 -21.19 -6.43
N VAL A 62 3.87 -20.62 -5.92
CA VAL A 62 4.81 -21.33 -5.03
C VAL A 62 4.17 -21.66 -3.68
N ILE A 63 3.40 -20.73 -3.09
CA ILE A 63 2.83 -20.93 -1.75
C ILE A 63 1.47 -21.63 -1.75
N ARG A 64 0.82 -21.81 -2.91
CA ARG A 64 -0.56 -22.28 -3.05
C ARG A 64 -0.87 -23.59 -2.34
N ARG A 65 0.08 -24.54 -2.36
CA ARG A 65 -0.13 -25.85 -1.71
C ARG A 65 -0.21 -25.75 -0.20
N ARG A 66 0.57 -24.87 0.42
CA ARG A 66 0.67 -24.75 1.88
C ARG A 66 -0.26 -23.67 2.46
N TYR A 67 -0.48 -22.60 1.71
CA TYR A 67 -1.26 -21.44 2.14
C TYR A 67 -2.20 -20.97 1.02
N PRO A 68 -3.26 -21.74 0.70
CA PRO A 68 -4.10 -21.48 -0.47
C PRO A 68 -4.79 -20.11 -0.42
N LYS A 69 -5.34 -19.71 0.73
CA LYS A 69 -5.97 -18.39 0.91
C LYS A 69 -4.98 -17.23 0.75
N ALA A 70 -3.77 -17.34 1.31
CA ALA A 70 -2.74 -16.33 1.14
C ALA A 70 -2.27 -16.24 -0.32
N ALA A 71 -2.21 -17.35 -1.04
CA ALA A 71 -1.85 -17.38 -2.45
C ALA A 71 -2.91 -16.70 -3.32
N GLU A 72 -4.20 -16.90 -3.04
CA GLU A 72 -5.30 -16.23 -3.72
C GLU A 72 -5.21 -14.71 -3.54
N GLN A 73 -5.10 -14.24 -2.31
CA GLN A 73 -4.96 -12.82 -2.01
C GLN A 73 -3.70 -12.21 -2.66
N LEU A 74 -2.58 -12.93 -2.63
CA LEU A 74 -1.35 -12.48 -3.28
C LEU A 74 -1.52 -12.33 -4.81
N ALA A 75 -2.25 -13.23 -5.45
CA ALA A 75 -2.51 -13.15 -6.88
C ALA A 75 -3.39 -11.94 -7.27
N LEU A 76 -4.30 -11.52 -6.36
CA LEU A 76 -5.21 -10.40 -6.56
C LEU A 76 -4.64 -9.06 -6.06
N ARG A 77 -3.50 -9.06 -5.36
CA ARG A 77 -2.96 -7.88 -4.68
C ARG A 77 -2.76 -6.67 -5.58
N ALA A 78 -2.28 -6.87 -6.80
CA ALA A 78 -2.09 -5.79 -7.76
C ALA A 78 -3.41 -5.19 -8.22
N GLN A 79 -4.42 -6.03 -8.45
CA GLN A 79 -5.77 -5.60 -8.81
C GLN A 79 -6.39 -4.78 -7.66
N HIS A 80 -6.41 -5.31 -6.44
CA HIS A 80 -6.93 -4.61 -5.26
C HIS A 80 -6.24 -3.27 -5.02
N TYR A 81 -4.91 -3.20 -5.24
CA TYR A 81 -4.18 -1.94 -5.15
C TYR A 81 -4.68 -0.92 -6.19
N ASN A 82 -4.78 -1.33 -7.46
CA ASN A 82 -5.19 -0.44 -8.54
C ASN A 82 -6.64 0.05 -8.35
N GLU A 83 -7.55 -0.84 -7.95
CA GLU A 83 -8.95 -0.50 -7.61
C GLU A 83 -9.01 0.46 -6.41
N GLY A 84 -8.18 0.22 -5.38
CA GLY A 84 -8.07 1.09 -4.21
C GLY A 84 -7.58 2.50 -4.55
N ILE A 85 -6.61 2.62 -5.47
CA ILE A 85 -6.15 3.94 -5.98
C ILE A 85 -7.26 4.66 -6.76
N GLN A 86 -7.97 3.95 -7.64
CA GLN A 86 -9.09 4.56 -8.38
C GLN A 86 -10.18 5.07 -7.43
N LYS A 87 -10.54 4.27 -6.41
CA LYS A 87 -11.49 4.68 -5.38
C LYS A 87 -11.00 5.89 -4.58
N ALA A 88 -9.71 5.90 -4.21
CA ALA A 88 -9.10 7.03 -3.53
C ALA A 88 -9.19 8.32 -4.36
N GLN A 89 -8.96 8.24 -5.67
CA GLN A 89 -9.08 9.37 -6.59
C GLN A 89 -10.52 9.89 -6.70
N GLN A 90 -11.51 9.00 -6.74
CA GLN A 90 -12.93 9.38 -6.73
C GLN A 90 -13.29 10.10 -5.44
N LEU A 91 -12.92 9.55 -4.28
CA LEU A 91 -13.17 10.16 -2.98
C LEU A 91 -12.37 11.46 -2.76
N ALA A 92 -11.22 11.60 -3.41
CA ALA A 92 -10.46 12.86 -3.39
C ALA A 92 -11.20 13.96 -4.16
N ALA A 93 -11.83 13.65 -5.29
CA ALA A 93 -12.68 14.60 -6.02
C ALA A 93 -13.91 15.03 -5.19
N GLU A 94 -14.37 14.18 -4.26
CA GLU A 94 -15.45 14.51 -3.31
C GLU A 94 -14.95 15.26 -2.05
N GLY A 95 -13.64 15.53 -1.93
CA GLY A 95 -13.05 16.17 -0.75
C GLY A 95 -12.96 15.28 0.51
N LYS A 96 -13.20 13.97 0.38
CA LYS A 96 -13.17 13.01 1.50
C LYS A 96 -11.79 12.38 1.71
N VAL A 97 -10.95 12.36 0.68
CA VAL A 97 -9.60 11.78 0.73
C VAL A 97 -8.59 12.78 0.23
N LEU A 98 -7.51 13.00 0.98
CA LEU A 98 -6.31 13.67 0.49
C LEU A 98 -5.27 12.61 0.12
N ILE A 99 -4.85 12.59 -1.15
CA ILE A 99 -3.78 11.70 -1.60
C ILE A 99 -2.46 12.48 -1.58
N ILE A 100 -1.51 12.03 -0.76
CA ILE A 100 -0.14 12.52 -0.75
C ILE A 100 0.74 11.45 -1.41
N ALA A 101 1.33 11.79 -2.54
CA ALA A 101 2.16 10.89 -3.31
C ALA A 101 3.31 11.67 -3.94
N PRO A 102 4.54 11.14 -3.93
CA PRO A 102 5.64 11.78 -4.63
C PRO A 102 5.39 11.77 -6.14
N ASP A 103 5.84 12.80 -6.84
CA ASP A 103 5.85 12.85 -8.32
C ASP A 103 6.87 11.85 -8.89
N ASP A 104 8.02 11.65 -8.18
CA ASP A 104 9.00 10.59 -8.44
C ASP A 104 9.57 10.04 -7.13
N THR A 105 10.26 8.91 -7.21
CA THR A 105 10.85 8.24 -6.04
C THR A 105 12.30 8.63 -5.78
N CYS A 106 12.86 9.62 -6.46
CA CYS A 106 14.27 10.02 -6.37
C CYS A 106 15.25 8.83 -6.56
N GLY A 107 14.88 7.85 -7.39
CA GLY A 107 15.65 6.62 -7.59
C GLY A 107 15.55 5.59 -6.45
N VAL A 108 14.77 5.85 -5.39
CA VAL A 108 14.60 4.95 -4.26
C VAL A 108 13.76 3.74 -4.67
N LYS A 109 14.27 2.54 -4.38
CA LYS A 109 13.60 1.24 -4.54
C LYS A 109 13.42 0.59 -3.17
N THR A 110 12.63 -0.49 -3.09
CA THR A 110 12.28 -1.17 -1.83
C THR A 110 13.46 -1.55 -0.93
N LEU A 111 14.64 -1.80 -1.50
CA LEU A 111 15.85 -2.17 -0.75
C LEU A 111 17.01 -1.17 -0.92
N THR A 112 16.71 0.06 -1.34
CA THR A 112 17.73 1.11 -1.49
C THR A 112 18.37 1.44 -0.14
N ARG A 113 19.71 1.53 -0.14
CA ARG A 113 20.52 1.96 1.00
C ARG A 113 21.25 3.28 0.73
N ASP A 114 20.99 3.91 -0.41
CA ASP A 114 21.54 5.20 -0.77
C ASP A 114 20.95 6.28 0.12
N GLN A 115 21.76 6.81 1.03
CA GLN A 115 21.35 7.79 2.03
C GLN A 115 20.94 9.13 1.39
N GLU A 116 21.60 9.54 0.31
CA GLU A 116 21.28 10.80 -0.37
C GLU A 116 19.93 10.72 -1.07
N ALA A 117 19.64 9.61 -1.77
CA ALA A 117 18.35 9.38 -2.39
C ALA A 117 17.22 9.31 -1.35
N LEU A 118 17.45 8.61 -0.23
CA LEU A 118 16.51 8.51 0.88
C LEU A 118 16.23 9.88 1.52
N LYS A 119 17.27 10.70 1.73
CA LYS A 119 17.13 12.05 2.30
C LYS A 119 16.35 12.98 1.36
N LYS A 120 16.61 12.91 0.05
CA LYS A 120 15.84 13.67 -0.95
C LYS A 120 14.36 13.29 -0.91
N LEU A 121 14.04 12.00 -0.91
CA LEU A 121 12.65 11.53 -0.84
C LEU A 121 11.99 11.91 0.49
N TYR A 122 12.71 11.89 1.62
CA TYR A 122 12.23 12.32 2.92
C TYR A 122 11.88 13.82 2.91
N THR A 123 12.78 14.68 2.42
CA THR A 123 12.52 16.12 2.34
C THR A 123 11.33 16.44 1.45
N LYS A 124 11.20 15.71 0.33
CA LYS A 124 10.05 15.81 -0.57
C LYS A 124 8.74 15.45 0.16
N GLY A 125 8.74 14.33 0.89
CA GLY A 125 7.57 13.91 1.66
C GLY A 125 7.15 14.91 2.74
N LEU A 126 8.10 15.60 3.38
CA LEU A 126 7.80 16.69 4.32
C LEU A 126 7.09 17.87 3.63
N HIS A 127 7.56 18.26 2.45
CA HIS A 127 6.94 19.34 1.69
C HIS A 127 5.54 18.94 1.19
N ASP A 128 5.38 17.74 0.62
CA ASP A 128 4.11 17.24 0.14
C ASP A 128 3.06 17.11 1.27
N ALA A 129 3.52 16.86 2.51
CA ALA A 129 2.66 16.75 3.68
C ALA A 129 2.07 18.09 4.17
N GLU A 130 2.57 19.24 3.70
CA GLU A 130 2.03 20.56 4.09
C GLU A 130 0.56 20.71 3.71
N ALA A 131 0.11 20.07 2.63
CA ALA A 131 -1.28 20.03 2.20
C ALA A 131 -2.25 19.43 3.23
N ILE A 132 -1.75 18.66 4.21
CA ILE A 132 -2.59 18.08 5.28
C ILE A 132 -3.21 19.19 6.13
N ARG A 133 -2.51 20.30 6.35
CA ARG A 133 -2.99 21.40 7.21
C ARG A 133 -4.33 21.96 6.71
N ASP A 134 -4.43 22.18 5.40
CA ASP A 134 -5.63 22.74 4.78
C ASP A 134 -6.76 21.72 4.66
N PHE A 135 -6.42 20.44 4.65
CA PHE A 135 -7.39 19.35 4.50
C PHE A 135 -8.10 18.99 5.82
N VAL A 136 -7.43 19.12 6.97
CA VAL A 136 -7.96 18.68 8.28
C VAL A 136 -8.79 19.78 8.96
N VAL A 137 -8.70 21.01 8.48
CA VAL A 137 -9.53 22.14 8.92
C VAL A 137 -10.84 22.11 8.16
#